data_1af202e474ea7946c4cb9999ee17f611
#
_entry.id   1af202e474ea7946c4cb9999ee17f611
#
_cell.length_a   1.000
_cell.length_b   1.000
_cell.length_c   1.000
_cell.angle_alpha   90.00
_cell.angle_beta   90.00
_cell.angle_gamma   90.00
#
_symmetry.space_group_name_H-M   'P 1'
#
loop_
_entity.id
_entity.type
_entity.pdbx_description
1 polymer ?
#
loop_
_entity_poly.entity_id
_entity_poly.type
_entity_poly.pdbx_seq_one_letter_code
_entity_poly.pdbx_strand_id
1 'polypeptide(L)'
;MISFKTYTKSMLLVFCALFAMSLTSCKDQPNEYEIQDGTPKVNYIRALSSEIKGNNDAEGTHYTNGELVEEASPQSVLCLVGENLRSVVDIWFNDRQCVLNTSYITDNTLIVSVPKNVPETVTDKIYLYNNKTEVVEVPFHVVIPAPQVTTMGCEYDQPGTETKIIGQYLVDNADKPLQIFFKDEAGNNIPAKIKNVSPD
;
A
#
# COMPACT_ATOMS: atom_id res chain seq x y z
N MET A 1 54.98 -18.69 -50.71
CA MET A 1 54.60 -19.74 -49.75
C MET A 1 54.33 -19.06 -48.41
N ILE A 2 53.09 -18.67 -48.18
CA ILE A 2 52.73 -17.96 -46.94
C ILE A 2 52.65 -18.99 -45.82
N SER A 3 53.52 -18.79 -44.79
CA SER A 3 53.71 -19.74 -43.70
C SER A 3 52.40 -19.96 -42.90
N PHE A 4 52.03 -21.21 -42.74
CA PHE A 4 50.84 -21.67 -41.96
C PHE A 4 50.77 -21.09 -40.52
N LYS A 5 51.95 -20.74 -39.96
CA LYS A 5 52.10 -20.09 -38.65
C LYS A 5 51.54 -18.64 -38.60
N THR A 6 51.53 -17.93 -39.73
CA THR A 6 51.04 -16.56 -39.80
C THR A 6 49.49 -16.54 -39.87
N TYR A 7 48.90 -17.56 -40.52
CA TYR A 7 47.44 -17.70 -40.63
C TYR A 7 46.80 -18.03 -39.27
N THR A 8 47.43 -18.92 -38.51
CA THR A 8 46.88 -19.28 -37.17
C THR A 8 46.97 -18.14 -36.18
N LYS A 9 47.99 -17.29 -36.22
CA LYS A 9 48.10 -16.10 -35.36
C LYS A 9 47.06 -15.02 -35.74
N SER A 10 46.83 -14.81 -37.02
CA SER A 10 45.83 -13.87 -37.51
C SER A 10 44.41 -14.33 -37.17
N MET A 11 44.15 -15.63 -37.33
CA MET A 11 42.83 -16.22 -36.98
C MET A 11 42.53 -16.16 -35.48
N LEU A 12 43.58 -16.36 -34.64
CA LEU A 12 43.44 -16.27 -33.18
C LEU A 12 43.14 -14.83 -32.73
N LEU A 13 43.76 -13.82 -33.36
CA LEU A 13 43.52 -12.41 -33.08
C LEU A 13 42.12 -11.97 -33.48
N VAL A 14 41.59 -12.44 -34.62
CA VAL A 14 40.21 -12.17 -35.05
C VAL A 14 39.19 -12.83 -34.10
N PHE A 15 39.49 -14.05 -33.64
CA PHE A 15 38.63 -14.76 -32.70
C PHE A 15 38.59 -14.07 -31.32
N CYS A 16 39.72 -13.58 -30.82
CA CYS A 16 39.81 -12.79 -29.58
C CYS A 16 39.07 -11.44 -29.70
N ALA A 17 39.17 -10.78 -30.87
CA ALA A 17 38.46 -9.51 -31.10
C ALA A 17 36.94 -9.69 -31.16
N LEU A 18 36.47 -10.79 -31.79
CA LEU A 18 35.02 -11.14 -31.80
C LEU A 18 34.51 -11.52 -30.42
N PHE A 19 35.31 -12.19 -29.60
CA PHE A 19 34.97 -12.56 -28.24
C PHE A 19 34.94 -11.35 -27.29
N ALA A 20 35.81 -10.37 -27.50
CA ALA A 20 35.82 -9.12 -26.71
C ALA A 20 34.59 -8.23 -27.00
N MET A 21 34.01 -8.28 -28.20
CA MET A 21 32.81 -7.54 -28.54
C MET A 21 31.54 -8.17 -27.95
N SER A 22 31.56 -9.45 -27.59
CA SER A 22 30.40 -10.12 -26.95
C SER A 22 30.28 -9.85 -25.46
N LEU A 23 31.26 -9.25 -24.80
CA LEU A 23 31.27 -8.95 -23.38
C LEU A 23 30.71 -7.54 -23.02
N THR A 24 30.39 -6.74 -24.01
CA THR A 24 29.80 -5.42 -23.78
C THR A 24 28.25 -5.40 -23.84
N SER A 25 27.64 -6.58 -24.03
CA SER A 25 26.21 -6.70 -24.00
C SER A 25 25.73 -6.92 -22.57
N CYS A 26 24.88 -6.06 -22.10
CA CYS A 26 24.09 -6.09 -20.85
C CYS A 26 24.63 -5.21 -19.72
N LYS A 27 24.83 -3.91 -20.00
CA LYS A 27 24.72 -2.90 -18.95
C LYS A 27 23.47 -2.01 -19.07
N ASP A 28 22.72 -2.20 -20.13
CA ASP A 28 21.41 -1.54 -20.25
C ASP A 28 20.30 -2.54 -19.86
N GLN A 29 20.15 -2.81 -18.56
CA GLN A 29 18.85 -3.20 -18.05
C GLN A 29 18.06 -1.90 -17.89
N PRO A 30 17.11 -1.59 -18.79
CA PRO A 30 16.39 -0.31 -18.78
C PRO A 30 15.47 -0.14 -17.58
N ASN A 31 15.49 -1.05 -16.61
CA ASN A 31 14.55 -1.10 -15.50
C ASN A 31 15.19 -1.38 -14.13
N GLU A 32 16.49 -1.15 -13.95
CA GLU A 32 17.05 -1.18 -12.62
C GLU A 32 16.52 0.03 -11.85
N TYR A 33 15.74 -0.25 -10.81
CA TYR A 33 15.23 0.80 -9.93
C TYR A 33 16.38 1.36 -9.10
N GLU A 34 16.76 2.59 -9.41
CA GLU A 34 17.72 3.34 -8.61
C GLU A 34 16.97 4.40 -7.79
N ILE A 35 17.18 4.37 -6.47
CA ILE A 35 16.68 5.41 -5.57
C ILE A 35 17.41 6.70 -5.94
N GLN A 36 16.65 7.75 -6.21
CA GLN A 36 17.19 9.07 -6.52
C GLN A 36 17.25 9.95 -5.28
N ASP A 37 18.17 10.89 -5.28
CA ASP A 37 18.21 11.93 -4.26
C ASP A 37 17.19 13.02 -4.58
N GLY A 38 16.55 13.54 -3.54
CA GLY A 38 15.61 14.63 -3.67
C GLY A 38 14.56 14.61 -2.58
N THR A 39 13.87 15.74 -2.40
CA THR A 39 12.69 15.82 -1.54
C THR A 39 11.46 15.53 -2.40
N PRO A 40 10.68 14.49 -2.10
CA PRO A 40 9.49 14.16 -2.88
C PRO A 40 8.45 15.27 -2.74
N LYS A 41 7.71 15.53 -3.82
CA LYS A 41 6.60 16.48 -3.85
C LYS A 41 5.42 15.83 -4.52
N VAL A 42 4.28 15.81 -3.84
CA VAL A 42 3.01 15.33 -4.40
C VAL A 42 2.19 16.56 -4.82
N ASN A 43 1.80 16.60 -6.08
CA ASN A 43 0.97 17.67 -6.62
C ASN A 43 -0.51 17.33 -6.53
N TYR A 44 -0.87 16.05 -6.78
CA TYR A 44 -2.23 15.53 -6.63
C TYR A 44 -2.23 14.00 -6.56
N ILE A 45 -3.35 13.45 -6.12
CA ILE A 45 -3.57 12.00 -6.00
C ILE A 45 -4.77 11.62 -6.87
N ARG A 46 -4.66 10.49 -7.58
CA ARG A 46 -5.73 9.91 -8.39
C ARG A 46 -6.09 8.52 -7.91
N ALA A 47 -7.37 8.18 -7.95
CA ALA A 47 -7.83 6.82 -7.79
C ALA A 47 -7.51 6.00 -9.05
N LEU A 48 -6.88 4.82 -8.88
CA LEU A 48 -6.69 3.85 -9.97
C LEU A 48 -7.66 2.69 -9.87
N SER A 49 -8.04 2.29 -8.67
CA SER A 49 -9.19 1.44 -8.44
C SER A 49 -9.79 1.76 -7.08
N SER A 50 -11.09 1.74 -7.03
CA SER A 50 -11.86 1.86 -5.80
C SER A 50 -12.77 0.63 -5.72
N GLU A 51 -12.25 -0.48 -5.21
CA GLU A 51 -13.11 -1.57 -4.78
C GLU A 51 -13.17 -1.56 -3.26
N ILE A 52 -14.23 -0.98 -2.72
CA ILE A 52 -14.67 -1.34 -1.39
C ILE A 52 -15.37 -2.68 -1.54
N LYS A 53 -14.66 -3.76 -1.29
CA LYS A 53 -15.26 -5.08 -1.16
C LYS A 53 -15.94 -5.19 0.21
N GLY A 54 -17.06 -4.52 0.36
CA GLY A 54 -17.96 -4.70 1.47
C GLY A 54 -19.33 -5.05 0.93
N ASN A 55 -19.98 -6.03 1.53
CA ASN A 55 -21.21 -6.64 1.06
C ASN A 55 -22.47 -5.74 1.06
N ASN A 56 -22.34 -4.44 1.24
CA ASN A 56 -23.47 -3.53 1.12
C ASN A 56 -22.99 -2.20 0.53
N ASP A 57 -23.30 -2.03 -0.72
CA ASP A 57 -22.97 -0.87 -1.57
C ASP A 57 -23.58 0.47 -1.13
N ALA A 58 -24.19 0.54 0.06
CA ALA A 58 -24.94 1.71 0.49
C ALA A 58 -24.09 2.82 1.14
N GLU A 59 -22.84 2.54 1.55
CA GLU A 59 -22.00 3.52 2.28
C GLU A 59 -20.55 3.59 1.82
N GLY A 60 -20.20 2.98 0.70
CA GLY A 60 -18.84 3.05 0.15
C GLY A 60 -18.68 4.21 -0.79
N THR A 61 -17.61 4.99 -0.63
CA THR A 61 -17.24 6.01 -1.60
C THR A 61 -16.70 5.33 -2.85
N HIS A 62 -17.41 5.44 -3.95
CA HIS A 62 -16.98 4.94 -5.27
C HIS A 62 -16.26 6.04 -6.01
N TYR A 63 -14.99 5.81 -6.33
CA TYR A 63 -14.22 6.72 -7.19
C TYR A 63 -14.11 6.16 -8.59
N THR A 64 -14.21 7.03 -9.56
CA THR A 64 -13.94 6.69 -10.96
C THR A 64 -12.45 6.59 -11.18
N ASN A 65 -12.00 5.59 -11.95
CA ASN A 65 -10.58 5.47 -12.31
C ASN A 65 -10.05 6.77 -12.95
N GLY A 66 -8.96 7.29 -12.37
CA GLY A 66 -8.35 8.57 -12.77
C GLY A 66 -8.94 9.81 -12.12
N GLU A 67 -9.97 9.69 -11.30
CA GLU A 67 -10.53 10.79 -10.52
C GLU A 67 -9.53 11.33 -9.49
N LEU A 68 -9.52 12.65 -9.31
CA LEU A 68 -8.73 13.29 -8.26
C LEU A 68 -9.40 13.04 -6.92
N VAL A 69 -8.60 12.57 -5.94
CA VAL A 69 -9.12 12.20 -4.63
C VAL A 69 -8.26 12.79 -3.52
N GLU A 70 -8.92 13.16 -2.43
CA GLU A 70 -8.32 13.60 -1.17
C GLU A 70 -8.61 12.62 -0.04
N GLU A 71 -9.41 11.58 -0.35
CA GLU A 71 -9.75 10.50 0.58
C GLU A 71 -9.86 9.17 -0.16
N ALA A 72 -9.67 8.06 0.53
CA ALA A 72 -9.96 6.72 0.01
C ALA A 72 -10.14 5.70 1.13
N SER A 73 -10.81 4.60 0.81
CA SER A 73 -10.98 3.47 1.72
C SER A 73 -9.75 2.54 1.72
N PRO A 74 -9.57 1.73 2.77
CA PRO A 74 -8.56 0.67 2.78
C PRO A 74 -8.60 -0.19 1.51
N GLN A 75 -7.42 -0.61 1.03
CA GLN A 75 -7.21 -1.40 -0.19
C GLN A 75 -7.46 -0.67 -1.52
N SER A 76 -7.89 0.59 -1.52
CA SER A 76 -7.95 1.41 -2.72
C SER A 76 -6.55 1.59 -3.32
N VAL A 77 -6.43 1.51 -4.64
CA VAL A 77 -5.18 1.75 -5.36
C VAL A 77 -5.13 3.20 -5.82
N LEU A 78 -4.07 3.88 -5.43
CA LEU A 78 -3.86 5.30 -5.68
C LEU A 78 -2.63 5.52 -6.54
N CYS A 79 -2.65 6.57 -7.33
CA CYS A 79 -1.49 7.10 -8.03
C CYS A 79 -1.17 8.50 -7.49
N LEU A 80 -0.08 8.61 -6.76
CA LEU A 80 0.48 9.90 -6.38
C LEU A 80 1.23 10.46 -7.59
N VAL A 81 0.94 11.69 -7.97
CA VAL A 81 1.58 12.36 -9.10
C VAL A 81 2.31 13.59 -8.60
N GLY A 82 3.59 13.72 -9.00
CA GLY A 82 4.43 14.76 -8.44
C GLY A 82 5.82 14.83 -9.05
N GLU A 83 6.80 15.13 -8.22
CA GLU A 83 8.20 15.29 -8.59
C GLU A 83 9.08 14.55 -7.57
N ASN A 84 10.24 14.04 -8.02
CA ASN A 84 11.22 13.33 -7.18
C ASN A 84 10.64 12.12 -6.42
N LEU A 85 9.61 11.46 -6.93
CA LEU A 85 8.96 10.34 -6.24
C LEU A 85 9.84 9.08 -6.19
N ARG A 86 10.91 8.98 -7.02
CA ARG A 86 11.95 7.94 -6.90
C ARG A 86 12.82 8.08 -5.65
N SER A 87 12.77 9.21 -4.96
CA SER A 87 13.47 9.39 -3.68
C SER A 87 12.75 8.72 -2.50
N VAL A 88 11.48 8.33 -2.68
CA VAL A 88 10.66 7.72 -1.63
C VAL A 88 11.13 6.30 -1.35
N VAL A 89 11.49 6.04 -0.10
CA VAL A 89 11.91 4.72 0.40
C VAL A 89 10.87 4.08 1.29
N ASP A 90 10.00 4.88 1.88
CA ASP A 90 8.93 4.40 2.74
C ASP A 90 7.71 5.33 2.68
N ILE A 91 6.52 4.76 2.86
CA ILE A 91 5.26 5.49 2.83
C ILE A 91 4.31 4.97 3.90
N TRP A 92 3.66 5.89 4.58
CA TRP A 92 2.69 5.60 5.63
C TRP A 92 1.40 6.35 5.39
N PHE A 93 0.28 5.68 5.64
CA PHE A 93 -1.04 6.29 5.71
C PHE A 93 -1.44 6.32 7.19
N ASN A 94 -1.53 7.53 7.77
CA ASN A 94 -1.65 7.71 9.21
C ASN A 94 -0.50 6.98 9.95
N ASP A 95 -0.80 5.99 10.78
CA ASP A 95 0.14 5.14 11.51
C ASP A 95 0.37 3.75 10.87
N ARG A 96 -0.08 3.54 9.62
CA ARG A 96 0.03 2.26 8.91
C ARG A 96 1.01 2.34 7.75
N GLN A 97 2.05 1.53 7.83
CA GLN A 97 3.04 1.40 6.76
C GLN A 97 2.43 0.72 5.53
N CYS A 98 2.77 1.23 4.38
CA CYS A 98 2.39 0.67 3.11
C CYS A 98 3.55 -0.06 2.43
N VAL A 99 3.24 -1.11 1.70
CA VAL A 99 4.24 -1.84 0.91
C VAL A 99 4.49 -1.11 -0.39
N LEU A 100 5.73 -0.66 -0.59
CA LEU A 100 6.19 -0.07 -1.85
C LEU A 100 6.60 -1.16 -2.83
N ASN A 101 6.12 -1.05 -4.07
CA ASN A 101 6.59 -1.86 -5.18
C ASN A 101 7.38 -0.96 -6.14
N THR A 102 8.69 -1.18 -6.21
CA THR A 102 9.60 -0.36 -7.02
C THR A 102 9.26 -0.37 -8.51
N SER A 103 8.58 -1.40 -9.02
CA SER A 103 8.11 -1.45 -10.41
C SER A 103 7.03 -0.41 -10.72
N TYR A 104 6.41 0.16 -9.70
CA TYR A 104 5.33 1.15 -9.82
C TYR A 104 5.76 2.55 -9.38
N ILE A 105 7.07 2.78 -9.29
CA ILE A 105 7.63 4.07 -8.91
C ILE A 105 8.43 4.64 -10.08
N THR A 106 8.02 5.82 -10.52
CA THR A 106 8.79 6.67 -11.45
C THR A 106 9.15 7.97 -10.75
N ASP A 107 9.87 8.84 -11.41
CA ASP A 107 10.17 10.16 -10.84
C ASP A 107 8.91 11.02 -10.63
N ASN A 108 7.90 10.82 -11.47
CA ASN A 108 6.68 11.62 -11.47
C ASN A 108 5.44 10.90 -10.96
N THR A 109 5.47 9.59 -10.81
CA THR A 109 4.31 8.80 -10.37
C THR A 109 4.74 7.71 -9.39
N LEU A 110 3.91 7.51 -8.37
CA LEU A 110 4.03 6.43 -7.40
C LEU A 110 2.67 5.79 -7.20
N ILE A 111 2.57 4.51 -7.55
CA ILE A 111 1.33 3.74 -7.37
C ILE A 111 1.43 2.94 -6.07
N VAL A 112 0.41 3.06 -5.23
CA VAL A 112 0.38 2.49 -3.90
C VAL A 112 -1.04 2.10 -3.52
N SER A 113 -1.18 1.06 -2.69
CA SER A 113 -2.48 0.69 -2.12
C SER A 113 -2.60 1.20 -0.70
N VAL A 114 -3.74 1.79 -0.36
CA VAL A 114 -4.05 2.13 1.03
C VAL A 114 -3.99 0.86 1.88
N PRO A 115 -3.29 0.86 3.02
CA PRO A 115 -3.18 -0.32 3.87
C PRO A 115 -4.55 -0.94 4.21
N LYS A 116 -4.59 -2.28 4.29
CA LYS A 116 -5.82 -3.01 4.66
C LYS A 116 -6.23 -2.71 6.10
N ASN A 117 -5.23 -2.63 6.97
CA ASN A 117 -5.45 -2.45 8.40
C ASN A 117 -5.84 -1.02 8.71
N VAL A 118 -6.91 -0.87 9.44
CA VAL A 118 -7.41 0.43 9.87
C VAL A 118 -6.39 1.11 10.79
N PRO A 119 -6.17 2.43 10.66
CA PRO A 119 -5.27 3.14 11.55
C PRO A 119 -5.77 3.14 13.00
N GLU A 120 -4.86 3.00 13.95
CA GLU A 120 -5.13 3.21 15.38
C GLU A 120 -5.12 4.69 15.71
N THR A 121 -4.22 5.43 15.06
CA THR A 121 -4.10 6.89 15.20
C THR A 121 -4.42 7.54 13.86
N VAL A 122 -5.48 8.33 13.80
CA VAL A 122 -5.89 9.07 12.60
C VAL A 122 -5.19 10.43 12.59
N THR A 123 -4.37 10.68 11.59
CA THR A 123 -3.65 11.95 11.39
C THR A 123 -4.10 12.71 10.15
N ASP A 124 -4.91 12.05 9.31
CA ASP A 124 -5.34 12.54 8.00
C ASP A 124 -4.18 12.96 7.09
N LYS A 125 -3.11 12.13 7.10
CA LYS A 125 -1.90 12.39 6.32
C LYS A 125 -1.31 11.12 5.72
N ILE A 126 -0.67 11.31 4.57
CA ILE A 126 0.31 10.39 4.03
C ILE A 126 1.69 10.94 4.38
N TYR A 127 2.57 10.09 4.88
CA TYR A 127 3.96 10.41 5.17
C TYR A 127 4.86 9.73 4.16
N LEU A 128 5.65 10.51 3.44
CA LEU A 128 6.64 10.04 2.48
C LEU A 128 8.03 10.24 3.06
N TYR A 129 8.76 9.16 3.26
CA TYR A 129 10.14 9.20 3.74
C TYR A 129 11.09 9.05 2.57
N ASN A 130 12.07 9.92 2.47
CA ASN A 130 13.12 9.81 1.47
C ASN A 130 14.36 9.08 2.04
N ASN A 131 15.35 8.84 1.19
CA ASN A 131 16.60 8.19 1.57
C ASN A 131 17.47 9.00 2.54
N LYS A 132 17.13 10.27 2.79
CA LYS A 132 17.79 11.16 3.75
C LYS A 132 17.04 11.31 5.07
N THR A 133 16.03 10.46 5.30
CA THR A 133 15.16 10.52 6.49
C THR A 133 14.32 11.81 6.62
N GLU A 134 14.20 12.58 5.55
CA GLU A 134 13.24 13.67 5.49
C GLU A 134 11.84 13.11 5.31
N VAL A 135 10.87 13.75 5.95
CA VAL A 135 9.47 13.36 5.90
C VAL A 135 8.67 14.45 5.22
N VAL A 136 7.96 14.08 4.17
CA VAL A 136 6.99 14.96 3.51
C VAL A 136 5.59 14.52 3.88
N GLU A 137 4.80 15.43 4.41
CA GLU A 137 3.42 15.19 4.80
C GLU A 137 2.48 15.68 3.69
N VAL A 138 1.54 14.81 3.30
CA VAL A 138 0.51 15.12 2.30
C VAL A 138 -0.85 14.94 2.97
N PRO A 139 -1.71 15.96 3.00
CA PRO A 139 -3.08 15.82 3.52
C PRO A 139 -3.84 14.75 2.74
N PHE A 140 -4.43 13.78 3.45
CA PHE A 140 -5.20 12.70 2.85
C PHE A 140 -6.01 11.97 3.92
N HIS A 141 -7.30 11.80 3.70
CA HIS A 141 -8.18 11.11 4.62
C HIS A 141 -8.35 9.64 4.27
N VAL A 142 -8.15 8.73 5.23
CA VAL A 142 -8.48 7.31 5.08
C VAL A 142 -9.89 7.08 5.63
N VAL A 143 -10.84 6.85 4.73
CA VAL A 143 -12.24 6.57 5.09
C VAL A 143 -12.31 5.20 5.76
N ILE A 144 -12.62 5.17 7.04
CA ILE A 144 -12.78 3.92 7.79
C ILE A 144 -14.19 3.40 7.57
N PRO A 145 -14.37 2.25 6.91
CA PRO A 145 -15.67 1.65 6.70
C PRO A 145 -16.35 1.29 8.04
N ALA A 146 -17.68 1.20 8.03
CA ALA A 146 -18.44 0.75 9.19
C ALA A 146 -18.01 -0.68 9.60
N PRO A 147 -17.97 -1.00 10.90
CA PRO A 147 -17.68 -2.34 11.38
C PRO A 147 -18.61 -3.39 10.78
N GLN A 148 -18.05 -4.49 10.32
CA GLN A 148 -18.81 -5.61 9.76
C GLN A 148 -18.56 -6.87 10.57
N VAL A 149 -19.60 -7.45 11.11
CA VAL A 149 -19.53 -8.73 11.85
C VAL A 149 -19.70 -9.88 10.84
N THR A 150 -18.74 -10.78 10.80
CA THR A 150 -18.78 -11.97 9.95
C THR A 150 -19.32 -13.17 10.71
N THR A 151 -18.90 -13.35 11.97
CA THR A 151 -19.36 -14.46 12.81
C THR A 151 -19.18 -14.14 14.29
N MET A 152 -19.89 -14.88 15.12
CA MET A 152 -19.80 -14.84 16.57
C MET A 152 -19.51 -16.26 17.11
N GLY A 153 -18.69 -16.34 18.15
CA GLY A 153 -18.25 -17.63 18.70
C GLY A 153 -19.37 -18.42 19.33
N CYS A 154 -20.38 -17.76 19.92
CA CYS A 154 -21.58 -18.38 20.44
C CYS A 154 -22.76 -17.43 20.25
N GLU A 155 -23.84 -17.91 19.64
CA GLU A 155 -25.06 -17.14 19.40
C GLU A 155 -26.03 -17.19 20.61
N TYR A 156 -25.90 -18.22 21.43
CA TYR A 156 -26.76 -18.49 22.59
C TYR A 156 -25.91 -18.68 23.85
N ASP A 157 -25.59 -17.60 24.50
CA ASP A 157 -24.77 -17.62 25.71
C ASP A 157 -25.54 -17.04 26.89
N GLN A 158 -25.14 -17.40 28.10
CA GLN A 158 -25.76 -16.87 29.31
C GLN A 158 -25.27 -15.43 29.55
N PRO A 159 -26.09 -14.56 30.15
CA PRO A 159 -25.66 -13.24 30.56
C PRO A 159 -24.38 -13.29 31.42
N GLY A 160 -23.37 -12.52 31.03
CA GLY A 160 -22.09 -12.43 31.72
C GLY A 160 -21.01 -13.38 31.20
N THR A 161 -21.29 -14.24 30.22
CA THR A 161 -20.27 -15.03 29.54
C THR A 161 -19.48 -14.20 28.51
N GLU A 162 -18.29 -14.68 28.16
CA GLU A 162 -17.45 -14.05 27.16
C GLU A 162 -17.64 -14.72 25.81
N THR A 163 -17.89 -13.93 24.80
CA THR A 163 -17.96 -14.42 23.42
C THR A 163 -16.97 -13.68 22.54
N LYS A 164 -16.54 -14.34 21.44
CA LYS A 164 -15.65 -13.76 20.44
C LYS A 164 -16.48 -13.32 19.24
N ILE A 165 -16.32 -12.06 18.84
CA ILE A 165 -16.90 -11.52 17.60
C ILE A 165 -15.77 -11.39 16.60
N ILE A 166 -15.96 -11.91 15.39
CA ILE A 166 -15.03 -11.87 14.28
C ILE A 166 -15.68 -11.06 13.16
N GLY A 167 -14.93 -10.13 12.60
CA GLY A 167 -15.43 -9.25 11.56
C GLY A 167 -14.32 -8.42 10.94
N GLN A 168 -14.70 -7.50 10.09
CA GLN A 168 -13.80 -6.53 9.47
C GLN A 168 -14.05 -5.14 10.05
N TYR A 169 -13.01 -4.32 10.08
CA TYR A 169 -13.08 -2.93 10.57
C TYR A 169 -13.55 -2.80 12.02
N LEU A 170 -13.34 -3.83 12.83
CA LEU A 170 -13.61 -3.82 14.26
C LEU A 170 -12.45 -3.12 14.97
N VAL A 171 -12.41 -1.80 14.91
CA VAL A 171 -11.34 -0.99 15.50
C VAL A 171 -11.89 -0.11 16.60
N ASP A 172 -11.21 -0.13 17.74
CA ASP A 172 -11.50 0.76 18.86
C ASP A 172 -10.46 1.87 18.86
N ASN A 173 -10.81 3.04 18.37
CA ASN A 173 -9.95 4.21 18.39
C ASN A 173 -10.58 5.36 19.18
N ALA A 174 -9.74 6.32 19.60
CA ALA A 174 -10.19 7.42 20.46
C ALA A 174 -11.25 8.32 19.79
N ASP A 175 -11.19 8.46 18.46
CA ASP A 175 -12.09 9.33 17.71
C ASP A 175 -13.45 8.66 17.43
N LYS A 176 -13.43 7.34 17.26
CA LYS A 176 -14.64 6.52 17.05
C LYS A 176 -14.55 5.24 17.88
N PRO A 177 -14.91 5.31 19.17
CA PRO A 177 -14.84 4.13 20.04
C PRO A 177 -15.83 3.05 19.56
N LEU A 178 -15.33 1.81 19.48
CA LEU A 178 -16.14 0.66 19.11
C LEU A 178 -17.19 0.39 20.18
N GLN A 179 -18.46 0.29 19.77
CA GLN A 179 -19.56 -0.04 20.64
C GLN A 179 -20.29 -1.27 20.12
N ILE A 180 -20.55 -2.21 21.01
CA ILE A 180 -21.28 -3.43 20.70
C ILE A 180 -22.51 -3.51 21.58
N PHE A 181 -23.66 -3.75 20.95
CA PHE A 181 -24.94 -3.91 21.62
C PHE A 181 -25.58 -5.24 21.25
N PHE A 182 -26.05 -5.93 22.24
CA PHE A 182 -26.94 -7.08 22.05
C PHE A 182 -28.40 -6.62 22.26
N LYS A 183 -29.34 -7.34 21.67
CA LYS A 183 -30.77 -7.07 21.91
C LYS A 183 -31.31 -8.04 22.94
N ASP A 184 -32.10 -7.54 23.90
CA ASP A 184 -32.88 -8.37 24.79
C ASP A 184 -34.16 -8.88 24.08
N GLU A 185 -34.95 -9.71 24.77
CA GLU A 185 -36.22 -10.25 24.26
C GLU A 185 -37.26 -9.15 23.92
N ALA A 186 -37.17 -7.98 24.56
CA ALA A 186 -38.01 -6.82 24.30
C ALA A 186 -37.46 -5.92 23.18
N GLY A 187 -36.32 -6.23 22.61
CA GLY A 187 -35.66 -5.48 21.53
C GLY A 187 -34.82 -4.28 21.98
N ASN A 188 -34.59 -4.13 23.29
CA ASN A 188 -33.73 -3.05 23.80
C ASN A 188 -32.27 -3.36 23.60
N ASN A 189 -31.46 -2.33 23.35
CA ASN A 189 -30.02 -2.45 23.20
C ASN A 189 -29.33 -2.58 24.58
N ILE A 190 -28.64 -3.70 24.80
CA ILE A 190 -27.83 -3.93 25.99
C ILE A 190 -26.35 -3.77 25.59
N PRO A 191 -25.61 -2.81 26.18
CA PRO A 191 -24.21 -2.61 25.84
C PRO A 191 -23.35 -3.77 26.34
N ALA A 192 -22.45 -4.24 25.48
CA ALA A 192 -21.44 -5.22 25.84
C ALA A 192 -20.16 -4.52 26.31
N LYS A 193 -19.45 -5.16 27.23
CA LYS A 193 -18.13 -4.70 27.64
C LYS A 193 -17.09 -5.34 26.73
N ILE A 194 -16.40 -4.52 25.95
CA ILE A 194 -15.27 -4.96 25.13
C ILE A 194 -14.06 -5.20 26.06
N LYS A 195 -13.47 -6.38 26.00
CA LYS A 195 -12.27 -6.72 26.78
C LYS A 195 -10.99 -6.51 25.99
N ASN A 196 -11.00 -6.89 24.73
CA ASN A 196 -9.84 -6.79 23.85
C ASN A 196 -10.29 -6.70 22.41
N VAL A 197 -9.62 -5.90 21.63
CA VAL A 197 -9.74 -5.83 20.16
C VAL A 197 -8.39 -6.23 19.59
N SER A 198 -8.37 -7.30 18.79
CA SER A 198 -7.15 -7.75 18.10
C SER A 198 -7.21 -7.26 16.66
N PRO A 199 -6.27 -6.48 16.17
CA PRO A 199 -6.16 -6.20 14.76
C PRO A 199 -5.85 -7.50 14.01
N ASP A 200 -6.54 -7.73 12.88
CA ASP A 200 -6.30 -8.87 11.99
C ASP A 200 -5.02 -8.69 11.15
#